data_0a0f7efe269a136d98208f5d66a30831
#
_entry.id   0a0f7efe269a136d98208f5d66a30831
#
_cell.length_a   1.000
_cell.length_b   1.000
_cell.length_c   1.000
_cell.angle_alpha   90.00
_cell.angle_beta   90.00
_cell.angle_gamma   90.00
#
_symmetry.space_group_name_H-M   'P 1'
#
loop_
_entity.id
_entity.type
_entity.pdbx_description
1 polymer ?
#
loop_
_entity_poly.entity_id
_entity_poly.type
_entity_poly.pdbx_seq_one_letter_code
_entity_poly.pdbx_strand_id
1 'polypeptide(L)'
;GVKDIASVAGLSESRFSVRFSEATGFAPMRYLNTLRLACAQDALLGGSSVEEAAFSSGFSSVQYFCRCFRRETGQTPGEFRAHPFR
;
A
#
# COMPACT_ATOMS: atom_id res chain seq x y z
N GLY A 1 -5.77 6.87 -2.03
CA GLY A 1 -4.57 6.93 -1.16
C GLY A 1 -4.85 7.65 0.13
N VAL A 2 -3.87 7.69 1.02
CA VAL A 2 -4.02 8.33 2.33
C VAL A 2 -4.28 9.82 2.19
N LYS A 3 -3.61 10.47 1.26
CA LYS A 3 -3.81 11.89 1.02
C LYS A 3 -5.24 12.19 0.62
N ASP A 4 -5.83 11.32 -0.19
CA ASP A 4 -7.22 11.48 -0.63
C ASP A 4 -8.18 11.33 0.54
N ILE A 5 -7.95 10.33 1.40
CA ILE A 5 -8.77 10.12 2.59
C ILE A 5 -8.65 11.31 3.54
N ALA A 6 -7.43 11.76 3.81
CA ALA A 6 -7.18 12.89 4.70
C ALA A 6 -7.78 14.18 4.12
N SER A 7 -7.67 14.38 2.82
CA SER A 7 -8.25 15.53 2.12
C SER A 7 -9.76 15.55 2.24
N VAL A 8 -10.40 14.42 2.00
CA VAL A 8 -11.86 14.28 2.12
C VAL A 8 -12.32 14.56 3.56
N ALA A 9 -11.54 14.11 4.52
CA ALA A 9 -11.85 14.34 5.95
C ALA A 9 -11.50 15.75 6.43
N GLY A 10 -10.83 16.56 5.61
CA GLY A 10 -10.39 17.90 6.00
C GLY A 10 -9.26 17.88 7.00
N LEU A 11 -8.49 16.80 7.08
CA LEU A 11 -7.40 16.62 8.03
C LEU A 11 -6.07 16.55 7.31
N SER A 12 -5.01 17.00 7.99
CA SER A 12 -3.66 16.75 7.51
C SER A 12 -3.35 15.24 7.63
N GLU A 13 -2.38 14.78 6.86
CA GLU A 13 -1.95 13.38 6.91
C GLU A 13 -1.53 12.97 8.33
N SER A 14 -0.84 13.86 9.05
CA SER A 14 -0.42 13.62 10.43
C SER A 14 -1.60 13.46 11.38
N ARG A 15 -2.58 14.37 11.28
CA ARG A 15 -3.77 14.29 12.11
C ARG A 15 -4.60 13.06 11.82
N PHE A 16 -4.72 12.70 10.56
CA PHE A 16 -5.38 11.48 10.16
C PHE A 16 -4.73 10.27 10.82
N SER A 17 -3.40 10.21 10.79
CA SER A 17 -2.64 9.10 11.38
C SER A 17 -2.88 8.98 12.88
N VAL A 18 -2.88 10.09 13.61
CA VAL A 18 -3.13 10.09 15.05
C VAL A 18 -4.54 9.60 15.36
N ARG A 19 -5.54 10.14 14.68
CA ARG A 19 -6.93 9.73 14.90
C ARG A 19 -7.17 8.28 14.53
N PHE A 20 -6.56 7.82 13.47
CA PHE A 20 -6.67 6.44 13.05
C PHE A 20 -6.12 5.50 14.11
N SER A 21 -4.95 5.83 14.67
CA SER A 21 -4.32 5.03 15.71
C SER A 21 -5.20 4.95 16.97
N GLU A 22 -5.78 6.07 17.38
CA GLU A 22 -6.68 6.13 18.52
C GLU A 22 -7.95 5.31 18.30
N ALA A 23 -8.52 5.38 17.10
CA ALA A 23 -9.77 4.70 16.78
C ALA A 23 -9.63 3.20 16.60
N THR A 24 -8.53 2.74 16.03
CA THR A 24 -8.36 1.33 15.63
C THR A 24 -7.34 0.57 16.45
N GLY A 25 -6.42 1.26 17.13
CA GLY A 25 -5.33 0.62 17.86
C GLY A 25 -4.20 0.11 16.98
N PHE A 26 -4.26 0.34 15.65
CA PHE A 26 -3.20 -0.06 14.72
C PHE A 26 -2.26 1.09 14.45
N ALA A 27 -0.98 0.77 14.19
CA ALA A 27 -0.03 1.77 13.71
C ALA A 27 -0.50 2.27 12.33
N PRO A 28 -0.67 3.59 12.14
CA PRO A 28 -1.23 4.11 10.87
C PRO A 28 -0.44 3.72 9.64
N MET A 29 0.89 3.74 9.70
CA MET A 29 1.72 3.38 8.55
C MET A 29 1.53 1.93 8.15
N ARG A 30 1.36 1.04 9.10
CA ARG A 30 1.13 -0.37 8.81
C ARG A 30 -0.21 -0.56 8.09
N TYR A 31 -1.24 0.10 8.56
CA TYR A 31 -2.56 0.04 7.93
C TYR A 31 -2.52 0.63 6.53
N LEU A 32 -1.85 1.77 6.39
CA LEU A 32 -1.64 2.41 5.10
C LEU A 32 -0.96 1.50 4.10
N ASN A 33 0.11 0.85 4.55
CA ASN A 33 0.84 -0.07 3.69
C ASN A 33 -0.03 -1.25 3.29
N THR A 34 -0.89 -1.74 4.18
CA THR A 34 -1.85 -2.80 3.86
C THR A 34 -2.79 -2.37 2.75
N LEU A 35 -3.34 -1.15 2.83
CA LEU A 35 -4.22 -0.61 1.78
C LEU A 35 -3.46 -0.43 0.46
N ARG A 36 -2.25 0.13 0.55
CA ARG A 36 -1.41 0.33 -0.64
C ARG A 36 -1.06 -0.99 -1.31
N LEU A 37 -0.76 -2.02 -0.53
CA LEU A 37 -0.45 -3.34 -1.07
C LEU A 37 -1.66 -3.99 -1.73
N ALA A 38 -2.86 -3.80 -1.18
CA ALA A 38 -4.08 -4.29 -1.81
C ALA A 38 -4.30 -3.63 -3.17
N CYS A 39 -4.10 -2.32 -3.27
CA CYS A 39 -4.17 -1.61 -4.54
C CYS A 39 -3.11 -2.10 -5.53
N ALA A 40 -1.89 -2.36 -5.03
CA ALA A 40 -0.82 -2.85 -5.87
C ALA A 40 -1.12 -4.24 -6.41
N GLN A 41 -1.71 -5.11 -5.60
CA GLN A 41 -2.12 -6.45 -6.07
C GLN A 41 -3.11 -6.34 -7.21
N ASP A 42 -4.11 -5.47 -7.09
CA ASP A 42 -5.08 -5.24 -8.16
C ASP A 42 -4.40 -4.72 -9.42
N ALA A 43 -3.46 -3.78 -9.28
CA ALA A 43 -2.72 -3.25 -10.42
C ALA A 43 -1.91 -4.34 -11.12
N LEU A 44 -1.21 -5.18 -10.35
CA LEU A 44 -0.42 -6.28 -10.91
C LEU A 44 -1.29 -7.31 -11.61
N LEU A 45 -2.45 -7.63 -11.03
CA LEU A 45 -3.42 -8.54 -11.67
C LEU A 45 -3.96 -7.95 -12.97
N GLY A 46 -4.07 -6.62 -13.04
CA GLY A 46 -4.51 -5.92 -14.24
C GLY A 46 -3.44 -5.76 -15.30
N GLY A 47 -2.22 -6.24 -15.05
CA GLY A 47 -1.13 -6.21 -16.03
C GLY A 47 -0.13 -5.08 -15.87
N SER A 48 -0.24 -4.27 -14.80
CA SER A 48 0.73 -3.21 -14.56
C SER A 48 2.11 -3.79 -14.25
N SER A 49 3.15 -3.03 -14.60
CA SER A 49 4.51 -3.40 -14.22
C SER A 49 4.69 -3.21 -12.71
N VAL A 50 5.76 -3.79 -12.16
CA VAL A 50 6.07 -3.64 -10.73
C VAL A 50 6.25 -2.16 -10.36
N GLU A 51 6.94 -1.39 -11.20
CA GLU A 51 7.11 0.06 -10.97
C GLU A 51 5.77 0.79 -10.99
N GLU A 52 4.95 0.53 -11.98
CA GLU A 52 3.64 1.16 -12.10
C GLU A 52 2.77 0.83 -10.89
N ALA A 53 2.76 -0.44 -10.47
CA ALA A 53 2.00 -0.86 -9.30
C ALA A 53 2.49 -0.15 -8.04
N ALA A 54 3.80 -0.02 -7.86
CA ALA A 54 4.37 0.65 -6.70
C ALA A 54 3.92 2.12 -6.63
N PHE A 55 4.13 2.86 -7.71
CA PHE A 55 3.85 4.30 -7.70
C PHE A 55 2.35 4.60 -7.72
N SER A 56 1.56 3.83 -8.48
CA SER A 56 0.12 4.04 -8.51
C SER A 56 -0.55 3.69 -7.18
N SER A 57 0.10 2.87 -6.36
CA SER A 57 -0.41 2.50 -5.05
C SER A 57 0.06 3.42 -3.93
N GLY A 58 0.86 4.42 -4.25
CA GLY A 58 1.30 5.42 -3.28
C GLY A 58 2.65 5.17 -2.64
N PHE A 59 3.40 4.17 -3.10
CA PHE A 59 4.78 3.97 -2.63
C PHE A 59 5.72 4.95 -3.32
N SER A 60 6.66 5.49 -2.57
CA SER A 60 7.64 6.43 -3.11
C SER A 60 8.90 5.75 -3.62
N SER A 61 9.09 4.48 -3.30
CA SER A 61 10.27 3.71 -3.66
C SER A 61 9.88 2.29 -4.03
N VAL A 62 10.42 1.82 -5.16
CA VAL A 62 10.17 0.44 -5.61
C VAL A 62 10.81 -0.56 -4.65
N GLN A 63 12.00 -0.25 -4.12
CA GLN A 63 12.67 -1.13 -3.16
C GLN A 63 11.85 -1.30 -1.89
N TYR A 64 11.34 -0.21 -1.35
CA TYR A 64 10.50 -0.26 -0.16
C TYR A 64 9.21 -1.03 -0.44
N PHE A 65 8.60 -0.79 -1.59
CA PHE A 65 7.41 -1.51 -2.03
C PHE A 65 7.66 -3.01 -2.08
N CYS A 66 8.74 -3.44 -2.72
CA CYS A 66 9.08 -4.85 -2.83
C CYS A 66 9.28 -5.50 -1.46
N ARG A 67 9.95 -4.79 -0.55
CA ARG A 67 10.17 -5.28 0.80
C ARG A 67 8.86 -5.48 1.55
N CYS A 68 7.98 -4.48 1.51
CA CYS A 68 6.67 -4.56 2.16
C CYS A 68 5.81 -5.66 1.55
N PHE A 69 5.80 -5.75 0.22
CA PHE A 69 5.00 -6.74 -0.49
C PHE A 69 5.42 -8.15 -0.10
N ARG A 70 6.72 -8.43 -0.12
CA ARG A 70 7.23 -9.75 0.27
C ARG A 70 6.95 -10.07 1.73
N ARG A 71 7.11 -9.09 2.62
CA ARG A 71 6.85 -9.27 4.05
C ARG A 71 5.38 -9.65 4.31
N GLU A 72 4.45 -9.00 3.62
CA GLU A 72 3.03 -9.20 3.86
C GLU A 72 2.42 -10.36 3.07
N THR A 73 2.92 -10.65 1.88
CA THR A 73 2.34 -11.68 1.01
C THR A 73 3.19 -12.95 0.89
N GLY A 74 4.44 -12.89 1.28
CA GLY A 74 5.37 -14.00 1.12
C GLY A 74 5.97 -14.12 -0.28
N GLN A 75 5.57 -13.25 -1.21
CA GLN A 75 6.08 -13.24 -2.59
C GLN A 75 6.61 -11.86 -2.93
N THR A 76 7.60 -11.80 -3.83
CA THR A 76 7.97 -10.51 -4.42
C THR A 76 6.86 -10.07 -5.38
N PRO A 77 6.74 -8.77 -5.69
CA PRO A 77 5.76 -8.31 -6.67
C PRO A 77 5.92 -8.98 -8.03
N GLY A 78 7.15 -9.25 -8.44
CA GLY A 78 7.42 -9.95 -9.70
C GLY A 78 6.92 -11.39 -9.68
N GLU A 79 7.15 -12.10 -8.57
CA GLU A 79 6.63 -13.45 -8.40
C GLU A 79 5.11 -13.47 -8.40
N PHE A 80 4.49 -12.54 -7.69
CA PHE A 80 3.04 -12.42 -7.65
C PHE A 80 2.46 -12.15 -9.04
N ARG A 81 3.11 -11.26 -9.80
CA ARG A 81 2.67 -10.92 -11.16
C ARG A 81 2.71 -12.15 -12.08
N ALA A 82 3.75 -12.97 -11.94
CA ALA A 82 3.91 -14.19 -12.75
C ALA A 82 2.99 -15.32 -12.28
N HIS A 83 2.84 -15.48 -10.98
CA HIS A 83 2.06 -16.57 -10.39
C HIS A 83 1.19 -16.07 -9.23
N PRO A 84 0.08 -15.38 -9.54
CA PRO A 84 -0.82 -14.88 -8.49
C PRO A 84 -1.39 -16.03 -7.67
N PHE A 85 -1.55 -15.80 -6.39
CA PHE A 85 -2.17 -16.76 -5.46
C PHE A 85 -1.46 -18.12 -5.38
N ARG A 86 -0.15 -18.09 -5.55
CA ARG A 86 0.69 -19.28 -5.46
C ARG A 86 0.79 -19.85 -4.04
#